data_5050e85c38f887cf014a1af115477962
#
_entry.id   5050e85c38f887cf014a1af115477962
#
_cell.length_a   1.000
_cell.length_b   1.000
_cell.length_c   1.000
_cell.angle_alpha   90.00
_cell.angle_beta   90.00
_cell.angle_gamma   90.00
#
_symmetry.space_group_name_H-M   'P 1'
#
loop_
_entity.id
_entity.type
_entity.pdbx_description
1 polymer ?
#
loop_
_entity_poly.entity_id
_entity_poly.type
_entity_poly.pdbx_seq_one_letter_code
_entity_poly.pdbx_strand_id
1 'polypeptide(L)'
;KNFFGLDQASMRMGFDFGILQNLMVGLGRSTYKKELDAFIKYAPIRQSTGPWSSPVTFALVSGITMDGTSWADPSRKNFFTSRLAYYFEAIIGRKFSESITLQVSPTMVHKNLVPFSTDPNNIYAVGVGGRIKLSKRIAVTWDYSHVIIGMPDSGYYHPLSVGFDIETGGHVFQLHFSNSTGMNERAFITETTGNWSSGSIRFGFNLSRVFQIKKKKLNN
;
A
#
# COMPACT_ATOMS: atom_id res chain seq x y z
N LYS A 1 -2.82 -22.52 22.41
CA LYS A 1 -1.45 -22.10 22.80
C LYS A 1 -0.99 -21.06 21.81
N ASN A 2 -1.15 -19.78 22.13
CA ASN A 2 -0.73 -18.70 21.24
C ASN A 2 0.78 -18.52 21.39
N PHE A 3 1.54 -18.97 20.41
CA PHE A 3 2.98 -18.77 20.38
C PHE A 3 3.29 -17.31 20.07
N PHE A 4 3.39 -16.48 21.11
CA PHE A 4 3.69 -15.02 21.04
C PHE A 4 2.80 -14.22 20.05
N GLY A 5 1.58 -14.69 19.75
CA GLY A 5 0.69 -14.04 18.78
C GLY A 5 1.07 -14.25 17.31
N LEU A 6 2.09 -15.05 17.01
CA LEU A 6 2.55 -15.32 15.65
C LEU A 6 1.57 -16.18 14.85
N ASP A 7 0.68 -16.90 15.51
CA ASP A 7 -0.35 -17.74 14.86
C ASP A 7 -1.34 -16.91 14.01
N GLN A 8 -1.43 -15.61 14.27
CA GLN A 8 -2.27 -14.67 13.52
C GLN A 8 -1.47 -13.78 12.54
N ALA A 9 -0.17 -14.04 12.41
CA ALA A 9 0.66 -13.27 11.50
C ALA A 9 0.27 -13.53 10.04
N SER A 10 0.14 -12.47 9.26
CA SER A 10 -0.01 -12.55 7.82
C SER A 10 1.29 -12.16 7.13
N MET A 11 1.56 -12.77 5.98
CA MET A 11 2.75 -12.50 5.18
C MET A 11 2.34 -12.14 3.75
N ARG A 12 3.01 -11.14 3.16
CA ARG A 12 2.91 -10.84 1.73
C ARG A 12 4.29 -10.95 1.09
N MET A 13 4.37 -11.65 -0.03
CA MET A 13 5.52 -11.67 -0.91
C MET A 13 5.18 -10.87 -2.17
N GLY A 14 6.05 -9.94 -2.56
CA GLY A 14 5.85 -9.09 -3.72
C GLY A 14 7.10 -9.01 -4.59
N PHE A 15 6.87 -8.82 -5.89
CA PHE A 15 7.90 -8.60 -6.90
C PHE A 15 7.53 -7.38 -7.73
N ASP A 16 8.43 -6.40 -7.75
CA ASP A 16 8.26 -5.15 -8.47
C ASP A 16 9.28 -5.06 -9.60
N PHE A 17 8.82 -4.77 -10.81
CA PHE A 17 9.64 -4.71 -12.01
C PHE A 17 9.59 -3.30 -12.61
N GLY A 18 10.72 -2.62 -12.65
CA GLY A 18 10.90 -1.38 -13.40
C GLY A 18 11.00 -1.66 -14.89
N ILE A 19 9.95 -1.39 -15.64
CA ILE A 19 9.89 -1.60 -17.10
C ILE A 19 10.57 -0.45 -17.82
N LEU A 20 10.26 0.79 -17.41
CA LEU A 20 10.86 2.04 -17.90
C LEU A 20 11.29 2.87 -16.69
N GLN A 21 11.97 4.00 -16.95
CA GLN A 21 12.36 4.92 -15.88
C GLN A 21 11.17 5.46 -15.07
N ASN A 22 10.01 5.55 -15.70
CA ASN A 22 8.78 6.10 -15.11
C ASN A 22 7.64 5.09 -15.02
N LEU A 23 7.87 3.82 -15.38
CA LEU A 23 6.86 2.77 -15.39
C LEU A 23 7.34 1.55 -14.60
N MET A 24 6.55 1.12 -13.64
CA MET A 24 6.74 -0.07 -12.82
C MET A 24 5.48 -0.92 -12.83
N VAL A 25 5.65 -2.23 -12.79
CA VAL A 25 4.57 -3.19 -12.53
C VAL A 25 4.94 -4.04 -11.33
N GLY A 26 3.97 -4.42 -10.53
CA GLY A 26 4.17 -5.25 -9.37
C GLY A 26 3.15 -6.37 -9.30
N LEU A 27 3.56 -7.48 -8.69
CA LEU A 27 2.75 -8.64 -8.40
C LEU A 27 2.97 -9.05 -6.96
N GLY A 28 1.92 -9.39 -6.24
CA GLY A 28 2.00 -9.81 -4.86
C GLY A 28 1.07 -10.98 -4.52
N ARG A 29 1.45 -11.71 -3.49
CA ARG A 29 0.61 -12.71 -2.86
C ARG A 29 0.65 -12.58 -1.35
N SER A 30 -0.52 -12.46 -0.74
CA SER A 30 -0.70 -12.42 0.71
C SER A 30 -1.30 -13.72 1.25
N THR A 31 -0.91 -14.09 2.47
CA THR A 31 -1.62 -15.14 3.22
C THR A 31 -2.94 -14.61 3.78
N TYR A 32 -3.04 -13.29 4.02
CA TYR A 32 -4.29 -12.64 4.36
C TYR A 32 -5.29 -12.78 3.19
N LYS A 33 -6.43 -13.40 3.44
CA LYS A 33 -7.44 -13.76 2.42
C LYS A 33 -6.89 -14.56 1.22
N LYS A 34 -5.70 -15.17 1.34
CA LYS A 34 -5.01 -15.82 0.21
C LYS A 34 -4.97 -14.93 -1.03
N GLU A 35 -4.85 -13.63 -0.81
CA GLU A 35 -5.03 -12.60 -1.83
C GLU A 35 -3.88 -12.60 -2.82
N LEU A 36 -4.22 -12.44 -4.10
CA LEU A 36 -3.30 -12.07 -5.17
C LEU A 36 -3.55 -10.61 -5.53
N ASP A 37 -2.49 -9.86 -5.72
CA ASP A 37 -2.56 -8.47 -6.15
C ASP A 37 -1.59 -8.19 -7.29
N ALA A 38 -1.97 -7.26 -8.14
CA ALA A 38 -1.12 -6.72 -9.19
C ALA A 38 -1.35 -5.21 -9.31
N PHE A 39 -0.30 -4.48 -9.67
CA PHE A 39 -0.43 -3.05 -9.93
C PHE A 39 0.49 -2.58 -11.05
N ILE A 40 0.12 -1.45 -11.62
CA ILE A 40 0.95 -0.64 -12.50
C ILE A 40 1.10 0.75 -11.89
N LYS A 41 2.32 1.27 -11.87
CA LYS A 41 2.66 2.61 -11.39
C LYS A 41 3.36 3.38 -12.49
N TYR A 42 2.80 4.54 -12.83
CA TYR A 42 3.34 5.44 -13.85
C TYR A 42 3.62 6.82 -13.25
N ALA A 43 4.85 7.29 -13.33
CA ALA A 43 5.28 8.58 -12.80
C ALA A 43 5.65 9.54 -13.95
N PRO A 44 4.67 10.23 -14.58
CA PRO A 44 4.92 11.13 -15.70
C PRO A 44 5.74 12.35 -15.31
N ILE A 45 5.63 12.80 -14.08
CA ILE A 45 6.31 14.02 -13.59
C ILE A 45 7.17 13.63 -12.40
N ARG A 46 8.44 14.01 -12.44
CA ARG A 46 9.38 13.89 -11.32
C ARG A 46 9.84 15.24 -10.85
N GLN A 47 9.92 15.42 -9.53
CA GLN A 47 10.50 16.62 -8.94
C GLN A 47 11.92 16.83 -9.48
N SER A 48 12.18 18.03 -9.98
CA SER A 48 13.45 18.41 -10.56
C SER A 48 13.79 19.86 -10.26
N THR A 49 15.02 20.27 -10.54
CA THR A 49 15.51 21.66 -10.45
C THR A 49 15.99 22.09 -11.81
N GLY A 50 15.93 23.40 -12.11
CA GLY A 50 16.37 23.97 -13.38
C GLY A 50 15.25 24.73 -14.11
N PRO A 51 15.51 25.22 -15.36
CA PRO A 51 14.59 26.09 -16.09
C PRO A 51 13.19 25.51 -16.36
N TRP A 52 13.07 24.18 -16.49
CA TRP A 52 11.83 23.43 -16.71
C TRP A 52 11.57 22.48 -15.55
N SER A 53 11.68 22.98 -14.32
CA SER A 53 11.57 22.18 -13.12
C SER A 53 10.13 21.96 -12.68
N SER A 54 9.86 20.76 -12.16
CA SER A 54 8.63 20.48 -11.43
C SER A 54 8.90 20.52 -9.93
N PRO A 55 8.11 21.26 -9.13
CA PRO A 55 8.28 21.30 -7.67
C PRO A 55 7.79 20.05 -6.97
N VAL A 56 7.09 19.16 -7.68
CA VAL A 56 6.48 17.93 -7.14
C VAL A 56 6.72 16.75 -8.08
N THR A 57 6.65 15.56 -7.52
CA THR A 57 6.50 14.31 -8.27
C THR A 57 5.02 13.97 -8.34
N PHE A 58 4.53 13.60 -9.53
CA PHE A 58 3.19 13.08 -9.73
C PHE A 58 3.28 11.65 -10.25
N ALA A 59 2.55 10.74 -9.63
CA ALA A 59 2.46 9.36 -10.08
C ALA A 59 1.01 8.86 -10.01
N LEU A 60 0.67 7.96 -10.92
CA LEU A 60 -0.60 7.27 -10.97
C LEU A 60 -0.36 5.79 -10.68
N VAL A 61 -1.17 5.21 -9.84
CA VAL A 61 -1.18 3.78 -9.54
C VAL A 61 -2.56 3.23 -9.86
N SER A 62 -2.60 2.11 -10.54
CA SER A 62 -3.82 1.34 -10.77
C SER A 62 -3.54 -0.11 -10.40
N GLY A 63 -4.38 -0.70 -9.59
CA GLY A 63 -4.19 -2.07 -9.14
C GLY A 63 -5.46 -2.87 -9.13
N ILE A 64 -5.28 -4.17 -9.13
CA ILE A 64 -6.31 -5.19 -9.02
C ILE A 64 -5.94 -6.15 -7.91
N THR A 65 -6.92 -6.56 -7.12
CA THR A 65 -6.77 -7.59 -6.10
C THR A 65 -7.80 -8.68 -6.30
N MET A 66 -7.43 -9.91 -5.95
CA MET A 66 -8.29 -11.08 -6.03
C MET A 66 -8.31 -11.82 -4.70
N ASP A 67 -9.47 -11.90 -4.08
CA ASP A 67 -9.69 -12.70 -2.87
C ASP A 67 -9.64 -14.20 -3.21
N GLY A 68 -8.70 -14.92 -2.60
CA GLY A 68 -8.47 -16.36 -2.79
C GLY A 68 -9.14 -17.26 -1.77
N THR A 69 -10.00 -16.73 -0.87
CA THR A 69 -10.71 -17.52 0.12
C THR A 69 -11.79 -18.40 -0.52
N SER A 70 -12.20 -19.45 0.18
CA SER A 70 -13.35 -20.25 -0.23
C SER A 70 -14.63 -19.40 -0.18
N TRP A 71 -15.58 -19.69 -1.06
CA TRP A 71 -16.88 -19.03 -1.02
C TRP A 71 -17.60 -19.35 0.31
N ALA A 72 -18.21 -18.32 0.90
CA ALA A 72 -18.98 -18.49 2.14
C ALA A 72 -20.18 -19.45 1.94
N ASP A 73 -20.79 -19.40 0.76
CA ASP A 73 -21.84 -20.35 0.34
C ASP A 73 -21.48 -20.92 -1.04
N PRO A 74 -20.89 -22.14 -1.08
CA PRO A 74 -20.54 -22.80 -2.34
C PRO A 74 -21.75 -23.26 -3.17
N SER A 75 -22.94 -23.36 -2.57
CA SER A 75 -24.17 -23.81 -3.27
C SER A 75 -24.76 -22.72 -4.17
N ARG A 76 -24.39 -21.46 -3.96
CA ARG A 76 -24.81 -20.32 -4.79
C ARG A 76 -24.03 -20.26 -6.09
N LYS A 77 -24.64 -19.63 -7.10
CA LYS A 77 -23.92 -19.25 -8.31
C LYS A 77 -22.90 -18.13 -7.97
N ASN A 78 -21.64 -18.52 -7.84
CA ASN A 78 -20.54 -17.62 -7.50
C ASN A 78 -19.79 -17.23 -8.78
N PHE A 79 -19.63 -15.92 -9.03
CA PHE A 79 -18.90 -15.41 -10.18
C PHE A 79 -17.45 -15.11 -9.81
N PHE A 80 -16.53 -15.48 -10.68
CA PHE A 80 -15.10 -15.16 -10.49
C PHE A 80 -14.87 -13.66 -10.28
N THR A 81 -15.57 -12.83 -11.05
CA THR A 81 -15.47 -11.35 -10.96
C THR A 81 -15.82 -10.82 -9.57
N SER A 82 -16.67 -11.50 -8.81
CA SER A 82 -17.01 -11.10 -7.43
C SER A 82 -15.81 -11.16 -6.48
N ARG A 83 -14.74 -11.87 -6.83
CA ARG A 83 -13.48 -11.90 -6.06
C ARG A 83 -12.57 -10.71 -6.31
N LEU A 84 -12.87 -9.93 -7.35
CA LEU A 84 -12.01 -8.86 -7.81
C LEU A 84 -12.38 -7.54 -7.15
N ALA A 85 -11.36 -6.77 -6.82
CA ALA A 85 -11.47 -5.38 -6.47
C ALA A 85 -10.36 -4.59 -7.18
N TYR A 86 -10.60 -3.31 -7.40
CA TYR A 86 -9.72 -2.42 -8.14
C TYR A 86 -9.43 -1.19 -7.29
N TYR A 87 -8.26 -0.59 -7.49
CA TYR A 87 -7.97 0.71 -6.92
C TYR A 87 -7.22 1.59 -7.90
N PHE A 88 -7.46 2.89 -7.75
CA PHE A 88 -6.80 3.95 -8.51
C PHE A 88 -6.33 5.00 -7.53
N GLU A 89 -5.05 5.33 -7.59
CA GLU A 89 -4.42 6.28 -6.69
C GLU A 89 -3.60 7.29 -7.50
N ALA A 90 -3.73 8.57 -7.17
CA ALA A 90 -2.88 9.62 -7.68
C ALA A 90 -1.98 10.12 -6.55
N ILE A 91 -0.68 9.95 -6.69
CA ILE A 91 0.30 10.33 -5.66
C ILE A 91 0.94 11.66 -6.06
N ILE A 92 0.83 12.66 -5.18
CA ILE A 92 1.50 13.94 -5.30
C ILE A 92 2.51 14.02 -4.15
N GLY A 93 3.79 13.89 -4.48
CA GLY A 93 4.88 13.87 -3.50
C GLY A 93 5.86 15.02 -3.69
N ARG A 94 6.38 15.54 -2.58
CA ARG A 94 7.42 16.55 -2.59
C ARG A 94 8.50 16.26 -1.56
N LYS A 95 9.73 16.28 -2.01
CA LYS A 95 10.92 16.32 -1.17
C LYS A 95 11.20 17.78 -0.83
N PHE A 96 10.89 18.19 0.38
CA PHE A 96 11.07 19.56 0.87
C PHE A 96 12.53 19.86 1.22
N SER A 97 13.24 18.85 1.72
CA SER A 97 14.66 18.92 2.05
C SER A 97 15.31 17.55 1.87
N GLU A 98 16.62 17.45 2.13
CA GLU A 98 17.31 16.15 2.16
C GLU A 98 16.71 15.17 3.18
N SER A 99 16.04 15.69 4.20
CA SER A 99 15.50 14.90 5.31
C SER A 99 13.99 14.72 5.25
N ILE A 100 13.22 15.61 4.61
CA ILE A 100 11.75 15.64 4.71
C ILE A 100 11.12 15.43 3.34
N THR A 101 10.32 14.38 3.24
CA THR A 101 9.45 14.10 2.09
C THR A 101 8.02 13.91 2.57
N LEU A 102 7.07 14.56 1.93
CA LEU A 102 5.63 14.40 2.19
C LEU A 102 4.92 14.04 0.90
N GLN A 103 3.78 13.33 1.06
CA GLN A 103 2.89 13.01 -0.06
C GLN A 103 1.43 13.12 0.34
N VAL A 104 0.59 13.36 -0.66
CA VAL A 104 -0.87 13.27 -0.58
C VAL A 104 -1.32 12.34 -1.70
N SER A 105 -2.27 11.46 -1.41
CA SER A 105 -2.72 10.44 -2.35
C SER A 105 -4.24 10.27 -2.31
N PRO A 106 -5.00 11.01 -3.13
CA PRO A 106 -6.40 10.68 -3.39
C PRO A 106 -6.50 9.29 -4.03
N THR A 107 -7.35 8.46 -3.45
CA THR A 107 -7.51 7.05 -3.82
C THR A 107 -8.98 6.69 -3.96
N MET A 108 -9.31 5.96 -5.00
CA MET A 108 -10.60 5.31 -5.21
C MET A 108 -10.41 3.79 -5.16
N VAL A 109 -11.27 3.10 -4.41
CA VAL A 109 -11.32 1.63 -4.39
C VAL A 109 -12.70 1.19 -4.84
N HIS A 110 -12.77 0.23 -5.76
CA HIS A 110 -14.00 -0.43 -6.19
C HIS A 110 -13.96 -1.91 -5.80
N LYS A 111 -14.98 -2.38 -5.08
CA LYS A 111 -15.18 -3.80 -4.76
C LYS A 111 -16.35 -4.35 -5.52
N ASN A 112 -16.15 -5.43 -6.28
CA ASN A 112 -17.24 -6.06 -7.02
C ASN A 112 -18.22 -6.80 -6.08
N LEU A 113 -17.75 -7.22 -4.91
CA LEU A 113 -18.57 -7.84 -3.88
C LEU A 113 -18.34 -7.13 -2.54
N VAL A 114 -19.42 -6.76 -1.90
CA VAL A 114 -19.46 -6.20 -0.55
C VAL A 114 -20.16 -7.14 0.42
N PRO A 115 -19.87 -7.10 1.74
CA PRO A 115 -20.48 -7.98 2.73
C PRO A 115 -22.01 -7.86 2.80
N PHE A 116 -22.52 -6.64 2.75
CA PHE A 116 -23.96 -6.34 2.82
C PHE A 116 -24.39 -5.56 1.59
N SER A 117 -25.64 -5.74 1.17
CA SER A 117 -26.21 -5.02 0.02
C SER A 117 -26.33 -3.50 0.24
N THR A 118 -26.27 -3.07 1.48
CA THR A 118 -26.25 -1.65 1.89
C THR A 118 -24.84 -1.04 1.83
N ASP A 119 -23.79 -1.87 1.81
CA ASP A 119 -22.43 -1.36 1.76
C ASP A 119 -22.11 -0.81 0.37
N PRO A 120 -21.36 0.30 0.28
CA PRO A 120 -20.98 0.87 -0.99
C PRO A 120 -19.87 0.04 -1.66
N ASN A 121 -20.00 -0.14 -2.99
CA ASN A 121 -18.95 -0.75 -3.80
C ASN A 121 -17.76 0.20 -4.02
N ASN A 122 -18.02 1.52 -4.02
CA ASN A 122 -17.01 2.55 -4.27
C ASN A 122 -16.65 3.23 -2.95
N ILE A 123 -15.36 3.26 -2.65
CA ILE A 123 -14.79 3.89 -1.49
C ILE A 123 -13.79 4.95 -1.96
N TYR A 124 -13.88 6.16 -1.41
CA TYR A 124 -12.98 7.26 -1.72
C TYR A 124 -12.24 7.70 -0.47
N ALA A 125 -10.94 7.83 -0.58
CA ALA A 125 -10.06 8.22 0.51
C ALA A 125 -9.02 9.24 0.06
N VAL A 126 -8.46 9.97 1.02
CA VAL A 126 -7.26 10.78 0.82
C VAL A 126 -6.20 10.31 1.79
N GLY A 127 -5.11 9.81 1.25
CA GLY A 127 -3.91 9.43 1.98
C GLY A 127 -3.00 10.64 2.22
N VAL A 128 -2.34 10.67 3.37
CA VAL A 128 -1.24 11.58 3.70
C VAL A 128 -0.12 10.75 4.28
N GLY A 129 1.02 10.78 3.62
CA GLY A 129 2.19 10.05 4.05
C GLY A 129 3.44 10.90 4.12
N GLY A 130 4.43 10.43 4.86
CA GLY A 130 5.66 11.16 4.97
C GLY A 130 6.85 10.31 5.43
N ARG A 131 8.03 10.86 5.17
CA ARG A 131 9.30 10.28 5.57
C ARG A 131 10.23 11.37 6.09
N ILE A 132 10.77 11.17 7.29
CA ILE A 132 11.75 12.05 7.93
C ILE A 132 13.01 11.26 8.19
N LYS A 133 14.12 11.62 7.53
CA LYS A 133 15.43 11.04 7.80
C LYS A 133 15.96 11.55 9.15
N LEU A 134 16.25 10.64 10.07
CA LEU A 134 16.90 10.91 11.33
C LEU A 134 18.43 10.79 11.20
N SER A 135 18.89 9.92 10.30
CA SER A 135 20.30 9.70 10.00
C SER A 135 20.49 9.26 8.55
N LYS A 136 21.74 8.96 8.15
CA LYS A 136 22.04 8.41 6.82
C LYS A 136 21.36 7.06 6.56
N ARG A 137 21.01 6.31 7.61
CA ARG A 137 20.48 4.94 7.52
C ARG A 137 19.10 4.76 8.13
N ILE A 138 18.60 5.72 8.90
CA ILE A 138 17.34 5.59 9.63
C ILE A 138 16.41 6.73 9.25
N ALA A 139 15.17 6.38 8.93
CA ALA A 139 14.10 7.33 8.72
C ALA A 139 12.83 6.90 9.48
N VAL A 140 12.06 7.87 9.95
CA VAL A 140 10.69 7.67 10.41
C VAL A 140 9.77 7.79 9.21
N THR A 141 8.79 6.91 9.13
CA THR A 141 7.75 6.91 8.09
C THR A 141 6.37 6.86 8.73
N TRP A 142 5.40 7.45 8.09
CA TRP A 142 3.99 7.31 8.46
C TRP A 142 3.11 7.33 7.21
N ASP A 143 1.96 6.70 7.32
CA ASP A 143 0.91 6.70 6.32
C ASP A 143 -0.45 6.69 7.01
N TYR A 144 -1.31 7.62 6.63
CA TYR A 144 -2.67 7.76 7.12
C TYR A 144 -3.62 7.97 5.95
N SER A 145 -4.72 7.22 5.91
CA SER A 145 -5.76 7.42 4.89
C SER A 145 -7.08 7.78 5.55
N HIS A 146 -7.61 8.92 5.18
CA HIS A 146 -8.94 9.36 5.58
C HIS A 146 -9.97 8.91 4.53
N VAL A 147 -10.83 7.98 4.89
CA VAL A 147 -11.95 7.56 4.04
C VAL A 147 -13.04 8.64 4.12
N ILE A 148 -13.33 9.27 2.97
CA ILE A 148 -14.29 10.37 2.86
C ILE A 148 -15.70 9.84 2.58
N ILE A 149 -15.78 8.82 1.69
CA ILE A 149 -17.06 8.24 1.25
C ILE A 149 -16.89 6.73 1.22
N GLY A 150 -17.89 6.00 1.67
CA GLY A 150 -17.98 4.56 1.53
C GLY A 150 -17.34 3.75 2.68
N MET A 151 -17.07 4.39 3.82
CA MET A 151 -16.74 3.65 5.02
C MET A 151 -18.03 2.99 5.57
N PRO A 152 -18.03 1.69 5.86
CA PRO A 152 -19.17 1.05 6.55
C PRO A 152 -19.42 1.67 7.92
N ASP A 153 -20.69 1.69 8.36
CA ASP A 153 -21.14 2.42 9.55
C ASP A 153 -20.54 1.92 10.88
N SER A 154 -20.06 0.67 10.93
CA SER A 154 -19.50 0.12 12.16
C SER A 154 -18.36 -0.85 11.92
N GLY A 155 -17.42 -0.91 12.87
CA GLY A 155 -16.33 -1.89 12.89
C GLY A 155 -15.14 -1.56 11.99
N TYR A 156 -15.15 -0.43 11.27
CA TYR A 156 -14.06 0.03 10.41
C TYR A 156 -13.51 1.36 10.89
N TYR A 157 -12.21 1.54 10.73
CA TYR A 157 -11.48 2.72 11.16
C TYR A 157 -10.54 3.21 10.07
N HIS A 158 -10.21 4.49 10.13
CA HIS A 158 -9.18 5.06 9.26
C HIS A 158 -7.84 4.40 9.53
N PRO A 159 -7.16 3.89 8.49
CA PRO A 159 -5.86 3.26 8.66
C PRO A 159 -4.78 4.29 8.97
N LEU A 160 -3.94 3.95 9.93
CA LEU A 160 -2.74 4.70 10.27
C LEU A 160 -1.60 3.72 10.51
N SER A 161 -0.48 3.97 9.89
CA SER A 161 0.78 3.25 10.10
C SER A 161 1.90 4.22 10.44
N VAL A 162 2.72 3.87 11.41
CA VAL A 162 3.94 4.61 11.78
C VAL A 162 5.08 3.63 11.90
N GLY A 163 6.25 3.97 11.35
CA GLY A 163 7.35 3.04 11.31
C GLY A 163 8.72 3.66 11.15
N PHE A 164 9.69 2.78 11.02
CA PHE A 164 11.10 3.10 10.81
C PHE A 164 11.63 2.34 9.61
N ASP A 165 12.29 3.05 8.70
CA ASP A 165 13.12 2.46 7.65
C ASP A 165 14.57 2.40 8.12
N ILE A 166 15.21 1.25 7.96
CA ILE A 166 16.61 1.00 8.28
C ILE A 166 17.31 0.51 7.01
N GLU A 167 18.18 1.35 6.45
CA GLU A 167 18.93 1.05 5.23
C GLU A 167 20.28 0.41 5.56
N THR A 168 20.54 -0.79 5.05
CA THR A 168 21.77 -1.57 5.30
C THR A 168 22.51 -1.91 4.00
N GLY A 169 22.81 -0.90 3.17
CA GLY A 169 23.67 -1.05 1.99
C GLY A 169 23.18 -1.92 0.83
N GLY A 170 22.07 -2.61 0.95
CA GLY A 170 21.49 -3.46 -0.12
C GLY A 170 20.09 -3.94 0.23
N HIS A 171 19.72 -3.82 1.49
CA HIS A 171 18.39 -4.14 1.98
C HIS A 171 17.81 -2.95 2.71
N VAL A 172 16.49 -2.82 2.67
CA VAL A 172 15.73 -1.91 3.52
C VAL A 172 14.86 -2.76 4.44
N PHE A 173 15.08 -2.61 5.73
CA PHE A 173 14.24 -3.17 6.78
C PHE A 173 13.26 -2.09 7.21
N GLN A 174 11.98 -2.44 7.26
CA GLN A 174 10.93 -1.53 7.72
C GLN A 174 10.22 -2.17 8.89
N LEU A 175 10.22 -1.49 10.03
CA LEU A 175 9.47 -1.86 11.21
C LEU A 175 8.31 -0.87 11.33
N HIS A 176 7.08 -1.36 11.48
CA HIS A 176 5.94 -0.46 11.58
C HIS A 176 4.88 -0.97 12.54
N PHE A 177 4.13 -0.03 13.07
CA PHE A 177 2.93 -0.24 13.87
C PHE A 177 1.74 0.28 13.08
N SER A 178 0.70 -0.52 12.97
CA SER A 178 -0.49 -0.18 12.19
C SER A 178 -1.74 -0.76 12.86
N ASN A 179 -2.86 -0.08 12.68
CA ASN A 179 -4.17 -0.65 13.02
C ASN A 179 -4.76 -1.51 11.88
N SER A 180 -4.10 -1.57 10.73
CA SER A 180 -4.49 -2.40 9.58
C SER A 180 -3.77 -3.74 9.58
N THR A 181 -4.44 -4.78 9.03
CA THR A 181 -3.83 -6.07 8.67
C THR A 181 -3.51 -6.14 7.18
N GLY A 182 -4.18 -5.31 6.37
CA GLY A 182 -4.02 -5.26 4.93
C GLY A 182 -2.64 -4.78 4.52
N MET A 183 -2.06 -5.43 3.49
CA MET A 183 -0.70 -5.14 3.00
C MET A 183 -0.70 -4.62 1.56
N ASN A 184 -1.84 -4.16 1.06
CA ASN A 184 -2.01 -3.41 -0.19
C ASN A 184 -3.03 -2.29 0.02
N GLU A 185 -3.10 -1.34 -0.89
CA GLU A 185 -3.91 -0.13 -0.80
C GLU A 185 -5.39 -0.43 -0.56
N ARG A 186 -5.94 -1.41 -1.30
CA ARG A 186 -7.34 -1.81 -1.13
C ARG A 186 -7.61 -2.27 0.31
N ALA A 187 -6.86 -3.24 0.79
CA ALA A 187 -7.10 -3.81 2.11
C ALA A 187 -6.76 -2.82 3.24
N PHE A 188 -5.70 -2.02 3.07
CA PHE A 188 -5.32 -0.97 4.01
C PHE A 188 -6.45 0.05 4.19
N ILE A 189 -7.02 0.55 3.08
CA ILE A 189 -8.06 1.59 3.11
C ILE A 189 -9.43 1.03 3.54
N THR A 190 -9.80 -0.18 3.06
CA THR A 190 -11.20 -0.65 3.15
C THR A 190 -11.45 -1.78 4.14
N GLU A 191 -10.41 -2.32 4.78
CA GLU A 191 -10.54 -3.50 5.67
C GLU A 191 -9.85 -3.29 7.03
N THR A 192 -9.59 -2.04 7.39
CA THR A 192 -8.98 -1.72 8.69
C THR A 192 -10.02 -1.75 9.80
N THR A 193 -9.93 -2.75 10.66
CA THR A 193 -10.82 -2.97 11.80
C THR A 193 -10.17 -2.65 13.15
N GLY A 194 -8.87 -2.39 13.17
CA GLY A 194 -8.16 -1.98 14.38
C GLY A 194 -8.41 -0.52 14.74
N ASN A 195 -8.44 -0.22 16.03
CA ASN A 195 -8.57 1.14 16.54
C ASN A 195 -7.35 1.49 17.40
N TRP A 196 -6.65 2.58 17.06
CA TRP A 196 -5.49 3.06 17.81
C TRP A 196 -5.84 3.44 19.25
N SER A 197 -7.01 4.05 19.48
CA SER A 197 -7.43 4.47 20.81
C SER A 197 -7.75 3.31 21.74
N SER A 198 -8.12 2.15 21.22
CA SER A 198 -8.35 0.92 22.00
C SER A 198 -7.11 0.01 22.08
N GLY A 199 -5.95 0.46 21.57
CA GLY A 199 -4.73 -0.33 21.57
C GLY A 199 -4.72 -1.49 20.57
N SER A 200 -5.66 -1.53 19.62
CA SER A 200 -5.69 -2.56 18.57
C SER A 200 -4.65 -2.27 17.49
N ILE A 201 -3.38 -2.38 17.88
CA ILE A 201 -2.21 -2.04 17.05
C ILE A 201 -1.45 -3.34 16.74
N ARG A 202 -1.04 -3.47 15.50
CA ARG A 202 -0.27 -4.61 14.98
C ARG A 202 1.15 -4.18 14.68
N PHE A 203 2.09 -5.03 15.01
CA PHE A 203 3.48 -4.88 14.59
C PHE A 203 3.67 -5.52 13.23
N GLY A 204 4.28 -4.80 12.31
CA GLY A 204 4.64 -5.27 10.98
C GLY A 204 6.13 -5.12 10.71
N PHE A 205 6.62 -5.98 9.82
CA PHE A 205 8.00 -6.02 9.39
C PHE A 205 8.05 -6.26 7.89
N ASN A 206 8.77 -5.41 7.16
CA ASN A 206 9.06 -5.60 5.74
C ASN A 206 10.57 -5.71 5.52
N LEU A 207 10.95 -6.54 4.57
CA LEU A 207 12.30 -6.63 4.04
C LEU A 207 12.24 -6.48 2.52
N SER A 208 12.92 -5.48 2.00
CA SER A 208 13.02 -5.26 0.56
C SER A 208 14.46 -5.23 0.08
N ARG A 209 14.67 -5.70 -1.15
CA ARG A 209 15.96 -5.66 -1.83
C ARG A 209 15.76 -5.34 -3.30
N VAL A 210 16.61 -4.45 -3.82
CA VAL A 210 16.65 -4.10 -5.24
C VAL A 210 17.72 -4.92 -5.95
N PHE A 211 17.35 -5.56 -7.06
CA PHE A 211 18.26 -6.29 -7.94
C PHE A 211 18.36 -5.55 -9.27
N GLN A 212 19.60 -5.33 -9.74
CA GLN A 212 19.82 -4.77 -11.06
C GLN A 212 19.90 -5.91 -12.09
N ILE A 213 18.84 -6.07 -12.90
CA ILE A 213 18.73 -7.15 -13.89
C ILE A 213 19.50 -6.77 -15.18
N LYS A 214 19.56 -5.50 -15.55
CA LYS A 214 20.22 -5.01 -16.77
C LYS A 214 21.35 -4.07 -16.42
N LYS A 215 22.59 -4.39 -16.77
CA LYS A 215 23.70 -3.45 -16.65
C LYS A 215 23.46 -2.27 -17.62
N LYS A 216 23.54 -1.04 -17.13
CA LYS A 216 23.55 0.16 -17.98
C LYS A 216 24.76 0.04 -18.90
N LYS A 217 24.57 -0.02 -20.24
CA LYS A 217 25.69 0.17 -21.17
C LYS A 217 26.18 1.61 -20.95
N LEU A 218 27.39 1.73 -20.44
CA LEU A 218 28.13 3.00 -20.49
C LEU A 218 28.41 3.23 -21.97
N ASN A 219 27.73 4.16 -22.59
CA ASN A 219 28.18 4.70 -23.88
C ASN A 219 29.41 5.53 -23.56
N ASN A 220 30.57 5.01 -23.95
CA ASN A 220 31.81 5.79 -24.05
C ASN A 220 31.65 6.84 -25.14
#